data_b74354733db4f809f895e7726201ba40
#
_entry.id   b74354733db4f809f895e7726201ba40
#
_cell.length_a   1.000
_cell.length_b   1.000
_cell.length_c   1.000
_cell.angle_alpha   90.00
_cell.angle_beta   90.00
_cell.angle_gamma   90.00
#
_symmetry.space_group_name_H-M   'P 1'
#
loop_
_entity.id
_entity.type
_entity.pdbx_description
1 polymer ?
#
loop_
_entity_poly.entity_id
_entity_poly.type
_entity_poly.pdbx_seq_one_letter_code
_entity_poly.pdbx_strand_id
1 'polypeptide(L)' 'TNADMVIGQTCIVVEPVDNAKSTGAVTVAGKTWTARSEYGDVFASGERVTALRIEGVKLIVAAPAYVKQ' A
#
# COMPACT_ATOMS: atom_id res chain seq x y z
N THR A 1 -2.75 -16.37 -9.12
CA THR A 1 -3.50 -16.48 -7.87
C THR A 1 -4.21 -15.20 -7.55
N ASN A 2 -5.05 -15.23 -6.52
CA ASN A 2 -5.81 -14.05 -6.12
C ASN A 2 -4.92 -12.93 -5.58
N ALA A 3 -3.72 -13.25 -5.11
CA ALA A 3 -2.84 -12.23 -4.56
C ALA A 3 -2.48 -11.18 -5.61
N ASP A 4 -2.27 -11.59 -6.85
CA ASP A 4 -1.89 -10.66 -7.91
C ASP A 4 -2.99 -9.68 -8.27
N MET A 5 -4.21 -9.98 -7.88
CA MET A 5 -5.34 -9.13 -8.26
C MET A 5 -5.37 -7.81 -7.51
N VAL A 6 -4.57 -7.67 -6.46
CA VAL A 6 -4.52 -6.39 -5.74
C VAL A 6 -3.62 -5.37 -6.43
N ILE A 7 -2.73 -5.82 -7.33
CA ILE A 7 -1.81 -4.91 -8.01
C ILE A 7 -2.61 -3.92 -8.85
N GLY A 8 -2.29 -2.64 -8.68
CA GLY A 8 -2.97 -1.56 -9.40
C GLY A 8 -4.23 -1.06 -8.74
N GLN A 9 -4.68 -1.72 -7.68
CA GLN A 9 -5.91 -1.30 -7.01
C GLN A 9 -5.65 -0.22 -5.98
N THR A 10 -6.69 0.55 -5.69
CA THR A 10 -6.66 1.56 -4.64
C THR A 10 -6.85 0.87 -3.31
N CYS A 11 -5.99 1.20 -2.36
CA CYS A 11 -6.03 0.67 -1.01
C CYS A 11 -6.29 1.80 -0.03
N ILE A 12 -6.86 1.47 1.11
CA ILE A 12 -7.09 2.44 2.19
C ILE A 12 -6.10 2.13 3.31
N VAL A 13 -5.37 3.15 3.75
CA VAL A 13 -4.42 2.99 4.85
C VAL A 13 -5.18 2.83 6.15
N VAL A 14 -4.90 1.79 6.91
CA VAL A 14 -5.52 1.56 8.22
C VAL A 14 -4.52 1.72 9.36
N GLU A 15 -3.23 1.52 9.08
CA GLU A 15 -2.16 1.85 10.01
C GLU A 15 -1.18 2.72 9.25
N PRO A 16 -0.75 3.85 9.81
CA PRO A 16 0.14 4.76 9.08
C PRO A 16 1.32 4.03 8.45
N VAL A 17 1.56 4.31 7.18
CA VAL A 17 2.66 3.71 6.44
C VAL A 17 3.87 4.61 6.63
N ASP A 18 4.89 4.08 7.29
CA ASP A 18 6.10 4.83 7.61
C ASP A 18 7.27 3.87 7.58
N ASN A 19 8.04 3.93 6.50
CA ASN A 19 9.16 3.00 6.31
C ASN A 19 10.20 3.14 7.41
N ALA A 20 10.45 4.35 7.88
CA ALA A 20 11.46 4.57 8.91
C ALA A 20 11.08 3.89 10.21
N LYS A 21 9.79 3.77 10.49
CA LYS A 21 9.31 3.12 11.70
C LYS A 21 8.97 1.65 11.45
N SER A 22 9.09 1.18 10.23
CA SER A 22 8.71 -0.18 9.84
C SER A 22 7.25 -0.48 10.17
N THR A 23 6.37 0.50 9.92
CA THR A 23 4.94 0.35 10.17
C THR A 23 4.17 0.52 8.88
N GLY A 24 2.93 0.05 8.89
CA GLY A 24 2.01 0.32 7.81
C GLY A 24 1.13 -0.87 7.50
N ALA A 25 -0.16 -0.58 7.29
CA ALA A 25 -1.11 -1.58 6.85
C ALA A 25 -2.18 -0.90 6.03
N VAL A 26 -2.64 -1.61 5.02
CA VAL A 26 -3.69 -1.12 4.13
C VAL A 26 -4.73 -2.21 3.95
N THR A 27 -5.95 -1.81 3.59
CA THR A 27 -6.98 -2.77 3.20
C THR A 27 -7.25 -2.63 1.72
N VAL A 28 -7.46 -3.76 1.07
CA VAL A 28 -7.84 -3.81 -0.33
C VAL A 28 -8.55 -5.14 -0.58
N ALA A 29 -9.64 -5.08 -1.32
CA ALA A 29 -10.42 -6.28 -1.64
C ALA A 29 -10.78 -7.09 -0.39
N GLY A 30 -11.09 -6.40 0.70
CA GLY A 30 -11.55 -7.04 1.93
C GLY A 30 -10.46 -7.65 2.79
N LYS A 31 -9.19 -7.45 2.44
CA LYS A 31 -8.07 -8.02 3.20
C LYS A 31 -7.15 -6.92 3.66
N THR A 32 -6.50 -7.16 4.80
CA THR A 32 -5.50 -6.24 5.34
C THR A 32 -4.11 -6.78 5.00
N TRP A 33 -3.28 -5.90 4.48
CA TRP A 33 -1.90 -6.21 4.09
C TRP A 33 -0.95 -5.34 4.88
N THR A 34 0.18 -5.90 5.29
CA THR A 34 1.30 -5.07 5.72
C THR A 34 1.80 -4.29 4.51
N ALA A 35 2.08 -3.01 4.67
CA ALA A 35 2.43 -2.16 3.54
C ALA A 35 3.67 -1.32 3.83
N ARG A 36 4.38 -0.99 2.75
CA ARG A 36 5.52 -0.08 2.80
C ARG A 36 5.46 0.85 1.59
N SER A 37 6.03 2.03 1.74
CA SER A 37 6.07 3.04 0.68
C SER A 37 7.17 2.75 -0.32
N GLU A 38 6.86 2.89 -1.59
CA GLU A 38 7.86 2.75 -2.65
C GLU A 38 8.87 3.90 -2.60
N TYR A 39 8.39 5.12 -2.38
CA TYR A 39 9.25 6.30 -2.44
C TYR A 39 9.50 6.92 -1.07
N GLY A 40 9.14 6.23 0.00
CA GLY A 40 9.39 6.72 1.34
C GLY A 40 8.36 7.68 1.89
N ASP A 41 7.33 8.00 1.13
CA ASP A 41 6.27 8.88 1.64
C ASP A 41 5.59 8.24 2.84
N VAL A 42 5.20 9.09 3.80
CA VAL A 42 4.43 8.65 4.95
C VAL A 42 2.95 8.86 4.64
N PHE A 43 2.15 7.83 4.84
CA PHE A 43 0.71 7.92 4.61
C PHE A 43 -0.03 7.73 5.92
N ALA A 44 -0.93 8.66 6.20
CA ALA A 44 -1.73 8.59 7.42
C ALA A 44 -2.90 7.62 7.23
N SER A 45 -3.41 7.13 8.35
CA SER A 45 -4.61 6.29 8.35
C SER A 45 -5.75 7.04 7.64
N GLY A 46 -6.45 6.34 6.77
CA GLY A 46 -7.54 6.90 5.98
C GLY A 46 -7.13 7.39 4.60
N GLU A 47 -5.84 7.56 4.34
CA GLU A 47 -5.41 7.97 3.02
C GLU A 47 -5.54 6.84 2.01
N ARG A 48 -5.62 7.21 0.74
CA ARG A 48 -5.67 6.26 -0.36
C ARG A 48 -4.32 6.14 -1.01
N VAL A 49 -3.94 4.92 -1.32
CA VAL A 49 -2.68 4.63 -2.00
C VAL A 49 -2.95 3.58 -3.07
N THR A 50 -2.02 3.44 -4.00
CA THR A 50 -2.13 2.44 -5.05
C THR A 50 -1.12 1.33 -4.80
N ALA A 51 -1.57 0.09 -4.94
CA ALA A 51 -0.71 -1.08 -4.80
C ALA A 51 0.15 -1.23 -6.05
N LEU A 52 1.46 -1.24 -5.89
CA LEU A 52 2.39 -1.34 -7.02
C LEU A 52 2.85 -2.77 -7.24
N ARG A 53 3.20 -3.47 -6.17
CA ARG A 53 3.69 -4.85 -6.27
C ARG A 53 3.71 -5.47 -4.89
N ILE A 54 3.94 -6.77 -4.86
CA ILE A 54 4.06 -7.53 -3.62
C ILE A 54 5.51 -7.94 -3.47
N GLU A 55 6.09 -7.69 -2.30
CA GLU A 55 7.43 -8.12 -1.98
C GLU A 55 7.38 -8.95 -0.71
N GLY A 56 7.55 -10.25 -0.86
CA GLY A 56 7.39 -11.17 0.24
C GLY A 56 5.94 -11.15 0.73
N VAL A 57 5.74 -10.73 1.96
CA VAL A 57 4.39 -10.62 2.54
C VAL A 57 3.90 -9.19 2.59
N LYS A 58 4.66 -8.25 2.02
CA LYS A 58 4.33 -6.83 2.10
C LYS A 58 3.82 -6.32 0.76
N LEU A 59 2.90 -5.40 0.83
CA LEU A 59 2.38 -4.71 -0.33
C LEU A 59 3.10 -3.37 -0.44
N ILE A 60 3.71 -3.11 -1.59
CA ILE A 60 4.42 -1.86 -1.82
C ILE A 60 3.45 -0.90 -2.47
N VAL A 61 3.31 0.27 -1.86
CA VAL A 61 2.30 1.25 -2.27
C VAL A 61 2.93 2.61 -2.59
N ALA A 62 2.18 3.42 -3.31
CA ALA A 62 2.57 4.79 -3.62
C ALA A 62 1.33 5.65 -3.73
N ALA A 63 1.52 6.95 -3.69
CA ALA A 63 0.41 7.88 -3.90
C ALA A 63 -0.19 7.65 -5.29
N PRO A 64 -1.51 7.79 -5.44
CA PRO A 64 -2.15 7.53 -6.73
C PRO A 64 -1.56 8.32 -7.89
N ALA A 65 -1.07 9.51 -7.61
CA ALA A 65 -0.51 10.37 -8.66
C ALA A 65 0.71 9.76 -9.35
N TYR A 66 1.44 8.88 -8.65
CA TYR A 66 2.65 8.30 -9.22
C TYR A 66 2.38 7.24 -10.28
N VAL A 67 1.17 6.74 -10.36
CA VAL A 67 0.83 5.69 -11.33
C VAL A 67 0.00 6.21 -12.48
N LYS A 68 -0.35 7.47 -12.45
CA LYS A 68 -1.13 8.07 -13.53
C LYS A 68 -0.17 8.63 -14.57
N GLN A 69 -0.08 7.98 -15.66
CA GLN A 69 0.80 8.45 -16.73
C GLN A 69 0.11 8.31 -18.09
#